data_341f96bfe66a71e9513fe656c914f3f7
#
_entry.id   341f96bfe66a71e9513fe656c914f3f7
#
_cell.length_a   1.000
_cell.length_b   1.000
_cell.length_c   1.000
_cell.angle_alpha   90.00
_cell.angle_beta   90.00
_cell.angle_gamma   90.00
#
_symmetry.space_group_name_H-M   'P 1'
#
loop_
_entity.id
_entity.type
_entity.pdbx_description
1 polymer ?
#
loop_
_entity_poly.entity_id
_entity_poly.type
_entity_poly.pdbx_seq_one_letter_code
_entity_poly.pdbx_strand_id
1 'polypeptide(L)'
;PADILRRGVSVPKTLLIGGLGGGLARLARRHGIPANDSFRGVYDFSGREPFDGLMSRFLDRPRGRTLVMVHPGIPDKALRRADPLVDQRRVEYDYLKGPEFEALLQSRSIRLARFSELSTV
;
A
#
# COMPACT_ATOMS: atom_id res chain seq x y z
N PRO A 1 -1.74 -16.56 -3.55
CA PRO A 1 -3.13 -16.60 -3.07
C PRO A 1 -3.22 -16.73 -1.54
N ALA A 2 -2.49 -17.68 -0.93
CA ALA A 2 -2.51 -17.93 0.52
C ALA A 2 -2.10 -16.72 1.38
N ASP A 3 -1.23 -15.87 0.86
CA ASP A 3 -0.75 -14.66 1.51
C ASP A 3 -1.81 -13.53 1.56
N ILE A 4 -2.72 -13.50 0.59
CA ILE A 4 -3.84 -12.54 0.53
C ILE A 4 -4.92 -12.92 1.56
N LEU A 5 -5.25 -14.21 1.65
CA LEU A 5 -6.23 -14.72 2.61
C LEU A 5 -5.84 -14.46 4.06
N ARG A 6 -4.55 -14.55 4.36
CA ARG A 6 -4.00 -14.32 5.70
C ARG A 6 -4.10 -12.86 6.17
N ARG A 7 -4.28 -11.90 5.25
CA ARG A 7 -4.28 -10.46 5.55
C ARG A 7 -5.68 -9.86 5.79
N GLY A 8 -6.75 -10.62 5.58
CA GLY A 8 -8.13 -10.18 5.82
C GLY A 8 -8.58 -8.97 5.01
N VAL A 9 -7.93 -8.72 3.85
CA VAL A 9 -8.23 -7.61 2.95
C VAL A 9 -9.23 -8.02 1.89
N SER A 10 -9.89 -7.04 1.25
CA SER A 10 -10.89 -7.24 0.19
C SER A 10 -10.40 -8.19 -0.92
N VAL A 11 -10.55 -9.47 -0.69
CA VAL A 11 -9.99 -10.56 -1.51
C VAL A 11 -10.39 -10.45 -2.98
N PRO A 12 -11.67 -10.19 -3.34
CA PRO A 12 -12.05 -10.09 -4.75
C PRO A 12 -11.34 -8.95 -5.48
N LYS A 13 -11.23 -7.78 -4.84
CA LYS A 13 -10.58 -6.60 -5.39
C LYS A 13 -9.07 -6.81 -5.58
N THR A 14 -8.43 -7.44 -4.60
CA THR A 14 -7.00 -7.75 -4.66
C THR A 14 -6.67 -8.79 -5.72
N LEU A 15 -7.53 -9.80 -5.90
CA LEU A 15 -7.35 -10.82 -6.96
C LEU A 15 -7.52 -10.22 -8.36
N LEU A 16 -8.49 -9.32 -8.55
CA LEU A 16 -8.69 -8.62 -9.82
C LEU A 16 -7.46 -7.78 -10.19
N ILE A 17 -6.97 -6.96 -9.27
CA ILE A 17 -5.78 -6.13 -9.46
C ILE A 17 -4.55 -7.01 -9.71
N GLY A 18 -4.37 -8.09 -8.97
CA GLY A 18 -3.24 -9.02 -9.13
C GLY A 18 -3.27 -9.76 -10.47
N GLY A 19 -4.44 -10.17 -10.94
CA GLY A 19 -4.61 -10.83 -12.23
C GLY A 19 -4.25 -9.94 -13.42
N LEU A 20 -4.73 -8.70 -13.41
CA LEU A 20 -4.40 -7.69 -14.44
C LEU A 20 -2.92 -7.28 -14.39
N GLY A 21 -2.32 -7.22 -13.21
CA GLY A 21 -0.92 -6.83 -13.03
C GLY A 21 0.11 -7.85 -13.52
N GLY A 22 -0.24 -9.15 -13.56
CA GLY A 22 0.70 -10.21 -13.95
C GLY A 22 1.22 -10.11 -15.38
N GLY A 23 0.34 -9.80 -16.32
CA GLY A 23 0.68 -9.57 -17.73
C GLY A 23 1.58 -8.34 -17.91
N LEU A 24 1.23 -7.25 -17.26
CA LEU A 24 1.98 -5.98 -17.30
C LEU A 24 3.38 -6.14 -16.68
N ALA A 25 3.50 -6.83 -15.56
CA ALA A 25 4.80 -7.08 -14.93
C ALA A 25 5.74 -7.92 -15.82
N ARG A 26 5.19 -8.88 -16.58
CA ARG A 26 5.94 -9.66 -17.56
C ARG A 26 6.43 -8.79 -18.71
N LEU A 27 5.57 -7.91 -19.22
CA LEU A 27 5.92 -6.99 -20.30
C LEU A 27 7.01 -6.00 -19.83
N ALA A 28 6.84 -5.41 -18.66
CA ALA A 28 7.84 -4.51 -18.07
C ALA A 28 9.22 -5.17 -17.97
N ARG A 29 9.29 -6.41 -17.44
CA ARG A 29 10.56 -7.17 -17.39
C ARG A 29 11.19 -7.39 -18.76
N ARG A 30 10.39 -7.71 -19.79
CA ARG A 30 10.89 -7.89 -21.16
C ARG A 30 11.53 -6.63 -21.74
N HIS A 31 11.05 -5.48 -21.32
CA HIS A 31 11.53 -4.16 -21.78
C HIS A 31 12.53 -3.51 -20.81
N GLY A 32 13.01 -4.23 -19.77
CA GLY A 32 13.95 -3.67 -18.80
C GLY A 32 13.37 -2.55 -17.95
N ILE A 33 12.04 -2.45 -17.84
CA ILE A 33 11.36 -1.43 -17.04
C ILE A 33 11.29 -1.89 -15.59
N PRO A 34 11.83 -1.11 -14.63
CA PRO A 34 11.76 -1.44 -13.22
C PRO A 34 10.31 -1.56 -12.76
N ALA A 35 9.99 -2.59 -11.99
CA ALA A 35 8.68 -2.83 -11.42
C ALA A 35 8.80 -3.29 -9.97
N ASN A 36 7.71 -3.09 -9.20
CA ASN A 36 7.62 -3.64 -7.85
C ASN A 36 7.40 -5.16 -7.89
N ASP A 37 7.91 -5.85 -6.87
CA ASP A 37 7.77 -7.31 -6.73
C ASP A 37 6.45 -7.71 -6.06
N SER A 38 5.87 -6.80 -5.26
CA SER A 38 4.56 -7.01 -4.64
C SER A 38 3.79 -5.70 -4.49
N PHE A 39 2.45 -5.81 -4.44
CA PHE A 39 1.53 -4.69 -4.24
C PHE A 39 0.63 -4.97 -3.03
N ARG A 40 0.45 -3.98 -2.17
CA ARG A 40 -0.33 -4.04 -0.93
C ARG A 40 -1.09 -2.73 -0.69
N GLY A 41 -1.90 -2.66 0.37
CA GLY A 41 -2.62 -1.44 0.74
C GLY A 41 -4.08 -1.41 0.30
N VAL A 42 -4.62 -2.53 -0.24
CA VAL A 42 -6.04 -2.62 -0.60
C VAL A 42 -6.87 -3.00 0.63
N TYR A 43 -7.81 -2.13 1.01
CA TYR A 43 -8.75 -2.37 2.11
C TYR A 43 -10.10 -1.67 1.83
N ASP A 44 -11.09 -1.83 2.70
CA ASP A 44 -12.48 -1.40 2.44
C ASP A 44 -12.82 0.03 2.90
N PHE A 45 -11.88 0.73 3.53
CA PHE A 45 -12.05 2.07 4.11
C PHE A 45 -13.17 2.17 5.17
N SER A 46 -13.61 1.06 5.73
CA SER A 46 -14.73 1.03 6.68
C SER A 46 -14.41 1.67 8.03
N GLY A 47 -13.15 1.88 8.35
CA GLY A 47 -12.71 2.35 9.67
C GLY A 47 -12.88 1.32 10.80
N ARG A 48 -13.34 0.10 10.49
CA ARG A 48 -13.52 -0.97 11.48
C ARG A 48 -12.22 -1.44 12.09
N GLU A 49 -11.15 -1.38 11.31
CA GLU A 49 -9.82 -1.70 11.77
C GLU A 49 -8.97 -0.43 11.84
N PRO A 50 -8.25 -0.20 12.95
CA PRO A 50 -7.31 0.90 13.07
C PRO A 50 -6.23 0.85 11.99
N PHE A 51 -5.83 2.00 11.47
CA PHE A 51 -4.91 2.07 10.32
C PHE A 51 -3.49 1.58 10.65
N ASP A 52 -3.04 1.70 11.90
CA ASP A 52 -1.79 1.11 12.41
C ASP A 52 -1.79 -0.42 12.30
N GLY A 53 -2.91 -1.07 12.64
CA GLY A 53 -3.10 -2.51 12.45
C GLY A 53 -3.06 -2.91 10.98
N LEU A 54 -3.73 -2.14 10.09
CA LEU A 54 -3.66 -2.34 8.64
C LEU A 54 -2.24 -2.21 8.13
N MET A 55 -1.51 -1.15 8.49
CA MET A 55 -0.12 -0.94 8.09
C MET A 55 0.80 -2.04 8.60
N SER A 56 0.61 -2.47 9.84
CA SER A 56 1.35 -3.61 10.38
C SER A 56 1.17 -4.86 9.52
N ARG A 57 -0.05 -5.15 9.05
CA ARG A 57 -0.29 -6.29 8.15
C ARG A 57 0.24 -6.07 6.74
N PHE A 58 0.10 -4.86 6.19
CA PHE A 58 0.63 -4.55 4.86
C PHE A 58 2.15 -4.68 4.82
N LEU A 59 2.83 -4.36 5.90
CA LEU A 59 4.27 -4.46 6.03
C LEU A 59 4.76 -5.78 6.67
N ASP A 60 3.87 -6.75 6.92
CA ASP A 60 4.30 -8.07 7.40
C ASP A 60 5.08 -8.81 6.30
N ARG A 61 6.35 -9.09 6.57
CA ARG A 61 7.25 -9.79 5.66
C ARG A 61 7.15 -9.31 4.21
N PRO A 62 7.51 -8.03 3.92
CA PRO A 62 7.50 -7.53 2.56
C PRO A 62 8.50 -8.32 1.71
N ARG A 63 8.14 -8.55 0.45
CA ARG A 63 9.02 -9.25 -0.50
C ARG A 63 9.65 -8.22 -1.42
N GLY A 64 10.99 -8.12 -1.40
CA GLY A 64 11.72 -7.25 -2.30
C GLY A 64 11.17 -5.82 -2.32
N ARG A 65 10.93 -5.30 -3.52
CA ARG A 65 10.34 -3.97 -3.76
C ARG A 65 8.83 -4.05 -3.63
N THR A 66 8.32 -3.71 -2.46
CA THR A 66 6.88 -3.72 -2.16
C THR A 66 6.29 -2.33 -2.31
N LEU A 67 5.32 -2.16 -3.20
CA LEU A 67 4.50 -0.96 -3.31
C LEU A 67 3.30 -1.09 -2.36
N VAL A 68 3.15 -0.13 -1.45
CA VAL A 68 1.97 -0.02 -0.58
C VAL A 68 1.16 1.19 -0.98
N MET A 69 -0.09 0.96 -1.40
CA MET A 69 -1.01 2.03 -1.76
C MET A 69 -1.60 2.66 -0.50
N VAL A 70 -1.55 3.97 -0.41
CA VAL A 70 -2.14 4.79 0.66
C VAL A 70 -2.86 6.00 0.07
N HIS A 71 -3.76 6.60 0.83
CA HIS A 71 -4.61 7.72 0.38
C HIS A 71 -4.57 8.90 1.37
N PRO A 72 -3.41 9.32 1.85
CA PRO A 72 -3.33 10.38 2.85
C PRO A 72 -3.86 11.69 2.28
N GLY A 73 -4.55 12.46 3.11
CA GLY A 73 -5.05 13.77 2.72
C GLY A 73 -5.50 14.61 3.90
N ILE A 74 -5.43 15.93 3.73
CA ILE A 74 -5.99 16.90 4.67
C ILE A 74 -7.36 17.30 4.15
N PRO A 75 -8.46 16.94 4.83
CA PRO A 75 -9.80 17.24 4.37
C PRO A 75 -10.08 18.75 4.33
N ASP A 76 -10.34 19.25 3.14
CA ASP A 76 -10.87 20.59 2.91
C ASP A 76 -12.28 20.53 2.29
N LYS A 77 -12.87 21.69 2.03
CA LYS A 77 -14.21 21.80 1.44
C LYS A 77 -14.28 21.20 0.03
N ALA A 78 -13.23 21.31 -0.75
CA ALA A 78 -13.17 20.78 -2.11
C ALA A 78 -13.13 19.25 -2.10
N LEU A 79 -12.26 18.67 -1.28
CA LEU A 79 -12.15 17.23 -1.12
C LEU A 79 -13.46 16.61 -0.60
N ARG A 80 -14.12 17.26 0.39
CA ARG A 80 -15.40 16.79 0.93
C ARG A 80 -16.53 16.77 -0.09
N ARG A 81 -16.46 17.62 -1.14
CA ARG A 81 -17.44 17.61 -2.25
C ARG A 81 -17.14 16.53 -3.28
N ALA A 82 -15.88 16.20 -3.46
CA ALA A 82 -15.41 15.30 -4.51
C ALA A 82 -15.35 13.83 -4.10
N ASP A 83 -15.17 13.54 -2.81
CA ASP A 83 -14.87 12.19 -2.32
C ASP A 83 -15.61 11.92 -0.99
N PRO A 84 -16.41 10.85 -0.90
CA PRO A 84 -17.05 10.45 0.35
C PRO A 84 -16.06 9.88 1.40
N LEU A 85 -14.86 9.45 0.99
CA LEU A 85 -13.87 8.80 1.86
C LEU A 85 -12.89 9.80 2.50
N VAL A 86 -13.42 10.89 3.04
CA VAL A 86 -12.60 12.02 3.49
C VAL A 86 -11.91 11.77 4.82
N ASP A 87 -12.63 11.22 5.80
CA ASP A 87 -12.13 11.11 7.17
C ASP A 87 -11.00 10.07 7.29
N GLN A 88 -11.11 8.97 6.56
CA GLN A 88 -10.06 7.96 6.52
C GLN A 88 -8.74 8.50 5.94
N ARG A 89 -8.80 9.43 4.97
CA ARG A 89 -7.60 10.10 4.43
C ARG A 89 -6.85 10.89 5.50
N ARG A 90 -7.56 11.50 6.44
CA ARG A 90 -6.95 12.22 7.55
C ARG A 90 -6.26 11.26 8.53
N VAL A 91 -6.90 10.13 8.83
CA VAL A 91 -6.32 9.08 9.67
C VAL A 91 -5.02 8.55 9.06
N GLU A 92 -5.03 8.25 7.75
CA GLU A 92 -3.82 7.82 7.04
C GLU A 92 -2.71 8.88 7.08
N TYR A 93 -3.07 10.15 6.85
CA TYR A 93 -2.11 11.25 6.88
C TYR A 93 -1.45 11.40 8.26
N ASP A 94 -2.24 11.41 9.33
CA ASP A 94 -1.72 11.59 10.68
C ASP A 94 -0.83 10.42 11.12
N TYR A 95 -1.19 9.20 10.78
CA TYR A 95 -0.38 8.01 11.04
C TYR A 95 0.96 8.03 10.26
N LEU A 96 0.90 8.28 8.95
CA LEU A 96 2.09 8.21 8.08
C LEU A 96 3.15 9.28 8.40
N LYS A 97 2.75 10.43 8.96
CA LYS A 97 3.69 11.45 9.43
C LYS A 97 4.09 11.26 10.90
N GLY A 98 3.47 10.32 11.61
CA GLY A 98 3.67 10.08 13.03
C GLY A 98 4.88 9.21 13.34
N PRO A 99 5.36 9.23 14.58
CA PRO A 99 6.52 8.44 15.02
C PRO A 99 6.23 6.93 15.02
N GLU A 100 4.97 6.51 15.11
CA GLU A 100 4.57 5.10 15.11
C GLU A 100 4.90 4.43 13.78
N PHE A 101 4.69 5.13 12.66
CA PHE A 101 5.03 4.60 11.34
C PHE A 101 6.54 4.45 11.16
N GLU A 102 7.31 5.43 11.59
CA GLU A 102 8.77 5.35 11.58
C GLU A 102 9.29 4.20 12.44
N ALA A 103 8.76 4.04 13.66
CA ALA A 103 9.10 2.94 14.55
C ALA A 103 8.77 1.57 13.92
N LEU A 104 7.62 1.45 13.23
CA LEU A 104 7.25 0.24 12.51
C LEU A 104 8.26 -0.10 11.40
N LEU A 105 8.65 0.88 10.59
CA LEU A 105 9.66 0.68 9.54
C LEU A 105 11.00 0.22 10.12
N GLN A 106 11.48 0.88 11.17
CA GLN A 106 12.74 0.55 11.85
C GLN A 106 12.70 -0.86 12.43
N SER A 107 11.63 -1.22 13.15
CA SER A 107 11.48 -2.54 13.78
C SER A 107 11.49 -3.70 12.79
N ARG A 108 11.16 -3.41 11.52
CA ARG A 108 11.12 -4.41 10.43
C ARG A 108 12.25 -4.28 9.43
N SER A 109 13.20 -3.37 9.68
CA SER A 109 14.31 -3.07 8.77
C SER A 109 13.84 -2.73 7.35
N ILE A 110 12.72 -1.97 7.25
CA ILE A 110 12.16 -1.54 5.98
C ILE A 110 12.69 -0.15 5.64
N ARG A 111 13.20 0.01 4.43
CA ARG A 111 13.64 1.30 3.87
C ARG A 111 12.61 1.82 2.87
N LEU A 112 12.17 3.06 3.03
CA LEU A 112 11.41 3.75 2.00
C LEU A 112 12.34 4.17 0.86
N ALA A 113 11.89 4.01 -0.37
CA ALA A 113 12.65 4.36 -1.57
C ALA A 113 11.73 4.95 -2.64
N ARG A 114 12.27 5.84 -3.46
CA ARG A 114 11.60 6.29 -4.68
C ARG A 114 11.83 5.28 -5.80
N PHE A 115 10.94 5.23 -6.78
CA PHE A 115 11.14 4.36 -7.96
C PHE A 115 12.46 4.66 -8.69
N SER A 116 12.89 5.92 -8.73
CA SER A 116 14.17 6.32 -9.32
C SER A 116 15.41 5.76 -8.61
N GLU A 117 15.25 5.32 -7.36
CA GLU A 117 16.34 4.72 -6.55
C GLU A 117 16.37 3.19 -6.67
N LEU A 118 15.39 2.61 -7.35
CA LEU A 118 15.34 1.18 -7.61
C LEU A 118 16.26 0.91 -8.79
N SER A 119 17.46 0.44 -8.51
CA SER A 119 18.40 0.01 -9.57
C SER A 119 17.72 -0.99 -10.50
N THR A 120 17.92 -0.80 -11.78
CA THR A 120 17.61 -1.81 -12.80
C THR A 120 18.52 -3.01 -12.54
N VAL A 121 17.93 -4.13 -12.15
CA VAL A 121 18.63 -5.42 -12.09
C VAL A 121 18.41 -6.12 -13.42
#